data_34fea4b28e4e32abd23330510d4520af
#
_entry.id   34fea4b28e4e32abd23330510d4520af
#
_cell.length_a   1.000
_cell.length_b   1.000
_cell.length_c   1.000
_cell.angle_alpha   90.00
_cell.angle_beta   90.00
_cell.angle_gamma   90.00
#
_symmetry.space_group_name_H-M   'P 1'
#
loop_
_entity.id
_entity.type
_entity.pdbx_description
1 polymer ?
#
loop_
_entity_poly.entity_id
_entity_poly.type
_entity_poly.pdbx_seq_one_letter_code
_entity_poly.pdbx_strand_id
1 'polypeptide(L)'
;MFGSTFLSTFAKQHYNNEQHLRITISLIMNDNRICKLFGIELPIVAGGMVWCSGWRLAAAVSNAGGLGLLGAGSMHPDTLREHIRKTKAATSKPWGVNIPLMYPDMENLLDIIVEEGVKIVFTSAGSPKKYTQWFHEHGILVAHVVSSSKFAKKCEEAGVDAIVAEGFEAGGHNGREESTTMTLIPQVRKATTLPLIAAGGIASGQAMVAAMALGAEGVQIGTAFALTKESSAAEAFKLACISANEGDTMLCLKKIAPSRLLRNQLFNRIAEAEANGASADELRALLGEKSTKRGIFEGDIENGEIEIGQIASSISSIDSVADCMSRIMREYQETIDRIKML
;
A
#
# COMPACT_ATOMS: atom_id res chain seq x y z
N MET A 1 -1.55 49.52 -16.07
CA MET A 1 -2.86 49.01 -15.58
C MET A 1 -3.26 47.61 -16.17
N PHE A 2 -2.36 46.83 -16.73
CA PHE A 2 -2.69 45.52 -17.36
C PHE A 2 -2.35 44.30 -16.53
N GLY A 3 -1.72 44.46 -15.35
CA GLY A 3 -1.24 43.31 -14.55
C GLY A 3 -2.25 42.73 -13.56
N SER A 4 -3.18 43.51 -13.03
CA SER A 4 -4.09 43.05 -11.97
C SER A 4 -5.27 42.22 -12.47
N THR A 5 -5.74 42.48 -13.69
CA THR A 5 -6.87 41.77 -14.30
C THR A 5 -6.47 40.39 -14.79
N PHE A 6 -5.24 40.20 -15.25
CA PHE A 6 -4.71 38.87 -15.69
C PHE A 6 -4.54 37.91 -14.54
N LEU A 7 -3.99 38.37 -13.41
CA LEU A 7 -3.82 37.57 -12.21
C LEU A 7 -5.17 37.16 -11.56
N SER A 8 -6.19 38.05 -11.62
CA SER A 8 -7.51 37.72 -11.08
C SER A 8 -8.28 36.74 -11.96
N THR A 9 -8.08 36.74 -13.26
CA THR A 9 -8.70 35.79 -14.20
C THR A 9 -8.06 34.39 -14.06
N PHE A 10 -6.73 34.32 -13.95
CA PHE A 10 -6.00 33.08 -13.71
C PHE A 10 -6.38 32.44 -12.36
N ALA A 11 -6.46 33.22 -11.28
CA ALA A 11 -6.86 32.75 -9.95
C ALA A 11 -8.32 32.27 -9.93
N LYS A 12 -9.24 32.97 -10.62
CA LYS A 12 -10.64 32.55 -10.78
C LYS A 12 -10.77 31.28 -11.61
N GLN A 13 -10.00 31.14 -12.68
CA GLN A 13 -10.02 29.96 -13.53
C GLN A 13 -9.43 28.73 -12.79
N HIS A 14 -8.37 28.90 -11.99
CA HIS A 14 -7.83 27.88 -11.10
C HIS A 14 -8.85 27.46 -10.02
N TYR A 15 -9.49 28.41 -9.37
CA TYR A 15 -10.51 28.16 -8.34
C TYR A 15 -11.75 27.43 -8.90
N ASN A 16 -12.23 27.82 -10.08
CA ASN A 16 -13.34 27.14 -10.76
C ASN A 16 -12.97 25.74 -11.21
N ASN A 17 -11.74 25.51 -11.69
CA ASN A 17 -11.26 24.18 -12.06
C ASN A 17 -11.12 23.26 -10.83
N GLU A 18 -10.64 23.78 -9.70
CA GLU A 18 -10.58 22.99 -8.45
C GLU A 18 -11.97 22.64 -7.91
N GLN A 19 -12.93 23.54 -7.96
CA GLN A 19 -14.32 23.26 -7.58
C GLN A 19 -14.98 22.25 -8.51
N HIS A 20 -14.80 22.40 -9.83
CA HIS A 20 -15.30 21.44 -10.81
C HIS A 20 -14.68 20.05 -10.59
N LEU A 21 -13.37 20.00 -10.34
CA LEU A 21 -12.64 18.78 -10.01
C LEU A 21 -13.23 18.09 -8.77
N ARG A 22 -13.45 18.84 -7.69
CA ARG A 22 -14.04 18.33 -6.45
C ARG A 22 -15.46 17.79 -6.65
N ILE A 23 -16.29 18.48 -7.41
CA ILE A 23 -17.67 18.08 -7.69
C ILE A 23 -17.69 16.79 -8.55
N THR A 24 -16.88 16.73 -9.60
CA THR A 24 -16.81 15.56 -10.48
C THR A 24 -16.25 14.34 -9.75
N ILE A 25 -15.19 14.50 -8.97
CA ILE A 25 -14.63 13.44 -8.11
C ILE A 25 -15.69 12.99 -7.09
N SER A 26 -16.36 13.91 -6.42
CA SER A 26 -17.42 13.59 -5.45
C SER A 26 -18.57 12.80 -6.07
N LEU A 27 -18.99 13.13 -7.28
CA LEU A 27 -20.08 12.42 -7.97
C LEU A 27 -19.67 11.00 -8.39
N ILE A 28 -18.43 10.81 -8.86
CA ILE A 28 -17.91 9.50 -9.26
C ILE A 28 -17.67 8.62 -8.04
N MET A 29 -17.22 9.20 -6.92
CA MET A 29 -16.84 8.47 -5.71
C MET A 29 -18.03 8.14 -4.79
N ASN A 30 -19.14 8.90 -4.88
CA ASN A 30 -20.31 8.67 -4.03
C ASN A 30 -20.98 7.28 -4.23
N ASP A 31 -20.75 6.62 -5.36
CA ASP A 31 -21.26 5.26 -5.61
C ASP A 31 -20.18 4.17 -5.53
N ASN A 32 -18.94 4.53 -5.25
CA ASN A 32 -17.83 3.60 -5.16
C ASN A 32 -17.95 2.70 -3.91
N ARG A 33 -17.91 1.36 -4.11
CA ARG A 33 -18.11 0.39 -3.02
C ARG A 33 -16.98 0.44 -1.97
N ILE A 34 -15.75 0.74 -2.36
CA ILE A 34 -14.61 0.86 -1.42
C ILE A 34 -14.80 2.10 -0.54
N CYS A 35 -15.22 3.23 -1.13
CA CYS A 35 -15.50 4.44 -0.36
C CYS A 35 -16.64 4.22 0.63
N LYS A 36 -17.73 3.58 0.20
CA LYS A 36 -18.88 3.25 1.07
C LYS A 36 -18.49 2.29 2.19
N LEU A 37 -17.73 1.23 1.86
CA LEU A 37 -17.36 0.20 2.83
C LEU A 37 -16.52 0.75 3.96
N PHE A 38 -15.53 1.57 3.65
CA PHE A 38 -14.59 2.09 4.65
C PHE A 38 -14.91 3.50 5.15
N GLY A 39 -15.93 4.16 4.60
CA GLY A 39 -16.29 5.52 4.96
C GLY A 39 -15.25 6.58 4.56
N ILE A 40 -14.54 6.37 3.46
CA ILE A 40 -13.48 7.25 2.94
C ILE A 40 -13.94 8.06 1.73
N GLU A 41 -13.25 9.17 1.47
CA GLU A 41 -13.61 10.09 0.38
C GLU A 41 -13.02 9.66 -0.97
N LEU A 42 -11.83 9.06 -0.96
CA LEU A 42 -11.09 8.63 -2.14
C LEU A 42 -10.80 7.12 -2.03
N PRO A 43 -10.98 6.33 -3.10
CA PRO A 43 -10.75 4.89 -3.06
C PRO A 43 -9.24 4.56 -3.14
N ILE A 44 -8.48 5.19 -2.26
CA ILE A 44 -7.02 5.05 -2.12
C ILE A 44 -6.72 4.56 -0.71
N VAL A 45 -6.03 3.44 -0.62
CA VAL A 45 -5.62 2.80 0.64
C VAL A 45 -4.09 2.84 0.74
N ALA A 46 -3.55 3.13 1.90
CA ALA A 46 -2.12 2.97 2.14
C ALA A 46 -1.76 1.48 2.27
N GLY A 47 -0.61 1.07 1.73
CA GLY A 47 -0.05 -0.23 2.06
C GLY A 47 0.29 -0.34 3.54
N GLY A 48 0.01 -1.49 4.16
CA GLY A 48 0.41 -1.78 5.54
C GLY A 48 1.85 -2.25 5.62
N MET A 49 2.79 -1.37 5.32
CA MET A 49 4.21 -1.68 5.12
C MET A 49 4.98 -1.73 6.45
N VAL A 50 5.75 -2.80 6.65
CA VAL A 50 6.66 -2.90 7.79
C VAL A 50 7.66 -1.73 7.79
N TRP A 51 7.96 -1.17 8.97
CA TRP A 51 8.90 -0.06 9.20
C TRP A 51 8.57 1.27 8.51
N CYS A 52 7.59 1.31 7.57
CA CYS A 52 7.17 2.52 6.87
C CYS A 52 5.85 3.07 7.42
N SER A 53 4.84 2.18 7.64
CA SER A 53 3.47 2.57 7.95
C SER A 53 3.23 2.76 9.45
N GLY A 54 3.83 3.82 9.99
CA GLY A 54 3.58 4.29 11.35
C GLY A 54 2.37 5.23 11.42
N TRP A 55 2.07 5.71 12.64
CA TRP A 55 0.91 6.56 12.91
C TRP A 55 0.87 7.86 12.09
N ARG A 56 2.04 8.47 11.79
CA ARG A 56 2.10 9.70 10.99
C ARG A 56 1.59 9.46 9.58
N LEU A 57 2.09 8.40 8.93
CA LEU A 57 1.66 8.03 7.59
C LEU A 57 0.18 7.65 7.56
N ALA A 58 -0.27 6.80 8.49
CA ALA A 58 -1.66 6.39 8.57
C ALA A 58 -2.61 7.59 8.75
N ALA A 59 -2.32 8.48 9.69
CA ALA A 59 -3.12 9.68 9.92
C ALA A 59 -3.10 10.64 8.72
N ALA A 60 -1.95 10.84 8.08
CA ALA A 60 -1.83 11.73 6.93
C ALA A 60 -2.65 11.25 5.71
N VAL A 61 -2.61 9.94 5.39
CA VAL A 61 -3.43 9.38 4.31
C VAL A 61 -4.92 9.51 4.64
N SER A 62 -5.32 9.23 5.87
CA SER A 62 -6.71 9.38 6.31
C SER A 62 -7.18 10.83 6.24
N ASN A 63 -6.38 11.79 6.70
CA ASN A 63 -6.68 13.21 6.61
C ASN A 63 -6.73 13.74 5.17
N ALA A 64 -6.03 13.09 4.25
CA ALA A 64 -6.07 13.38 2.81
C ALA A 64 -7.25 12.70 2.07
N GLY A 65 -8.17 12.05 2.80
CA GLY A 65 -9.39 11.46 2.26
C GLY A 65 -9.30 9.99 1.86
N GLY A 66 -8.12 9.34 1.99
CA GLY A 66 -7.93 7.90 1.79
C GLY A 66 -8.11 7.07 3.05
N LEU A 67 -7.70 5.81 3.01
CA LEU A 67 -7.61 4.92 4.17
C LEU A 67 -6.15 4.71 4.57
N GLY A 68 -5.74 5.31 5.67
CA GLY A 68 -4.43 5.05 6.26
C GLY A 68 -4.39 3.69 6.98
N LEU A 69 -3.28 2.97 6.86
CA LEU A 69 -3.07 1.70 7.56
C LEU A 69 -1.82 1.75 8.43
N LEU A 70 -1.92 1.23 9.65
CA LEU A 70 -0.76 0.89 10.47
C LEU A 70 -0.20 -0.47 10.03
N GLY A 71 1.11 -0.58 9.82
CA GLY A 71 1.78 -1.82 9.43
C GLY A 71 2.22 -2.64 10.66
N ALA A 72 1.33 -3.43 11.24
CA ALA A 72 1.59 -4.14 12.50
C ALA A 72 2.65 -5.25 12.40
N GLY A 73 3.02 -5.70 11.21
CA GLY A 73 4.00 -6.76 11.01
C GLY A 73 5.40 -6.49 11.55
N SER A 74 5.72 -5.24 11.86
CA SER A 74 6.99 -4.84 12.48
C SER A 74 6.84 -4.31 13.91
N MET A 75 5.62 -4.37 14.48
CA MET A 75 5.31 -3.77 15.76
C MET A 75 5.15 -4.84 16.84
N HIS A 76 5.87 -4.71 17.94
CA HIS A 76 5.53 -5.42 19.17
C HIS A 76 4.18 -4.92 19.73
N PRO A 77 3.47 -5.70 20.55
CA PRO A 77 2.15 -5.32 21.08
C PRO A 77 2.08 -3.92 21.66
N ASP A 78 3.00 -3.53 22.53
CA ASP A 78 3.04 -2.18 23.14
C ASP A 78 3.24 -1.07 22.10
N THR A 79 4.08 -1.33 21.10
CA THR A 79 4.32 -0.38 19.98
C THR A 79 3.05 -0.22 19.14
N LEU A 80 2.35 -1.31 18.86
CA LEU A 80 1.07 -1.23 18.13
C LEU A 80 0.05 -0.40 18.91
N ARG A 81 -0.11 -0.65 20.22
CA ARG A 81 -0.99 0.11 21.11
C ARG A 81 -0.66 1.60 21.09
N GLU A 82 0.62 1.94 21.20
CA GLU A 82 1.09 3.32 21.13
C GLU A 82 0.72 3.98 19.78
N HIS A 83 0.98 3.29 18.66
CA HIS A 83 0.69 3.78 17.32
C HIS A 83 -0.82 3.95 17.09
N ILE A 84 -1.65 3.03 17.56
CA ILE A 84 -3.12 3.15 17.52
C ILE A 84 -3.57 4.42 18.26
N ARG A 85 -3.11 4.64 19.48
CA ARG A 85 -3.47 5.82 20.28
C ARG A 85 -3.03 7.13 19.64
N LYS A 86 -1.82 7.17 19.09
CA LYS A 86 -1.32 8.32 18.35
C LYS A 86 -2.11 8.58 17.06
N THR A 87 -2.52 7.53 16.34
CA THR A 87 -3.37 7.68 15.15
C THR A 87 -4.72 8.28 15.52
N LYS A 88 -5.38 7.77 16.57
CA LYS A 88 -6.65 8.32 17.10
C LYS A 88 -6.53 9.80 17.47
N ALA A 89 -5.40 10.20 18.05
CA ALA A 89 -5.17 11.60 18.41
C ALA A 89 -4.89 12.50 17.19
N ALA A 90 -4.38 11.94 16.09
CA ALA A 90 -3.95 12.69 14.92
C ALA A 90 -5.03 12.78 13.82
N THR A 91 -6.07 11.94 13.86
CA THR A 91 -7.15 11.95 12.88
C THR A 91 -8.48 11.48 13.45
N SER A 92 -9.57 12.10 13.01
CA SER A 92 -10.95 11.62 13.23
C SER A 92 -11.52 10.87 12.02
N LYS A 93 -10.75 10.77 10.93
CA LYS A 93 -11.13 10.05 9.71
C LYS A 93 -10.89 8.54 9.86
N PRO A 94 -11.54 7.69 9.02
CA PRO A 94 -11.30 6.25 9.03
C PRO A 94 -9.84 5.88 8.80
N TRP A 95 -9.36 4.88 9.52
CA TRP A 95 -8.05 4.25 9.39
C TRP A 95 -8.12 2.79 9.83
N GLY A 96 -7.13 2.00 9.50
CA GLY A 96 -7.10 0.59 9.85
C GLY A 96 -5.72 0.09 10.26
N VAL A 97 -5.64 -1.22 10.50
CA VAL A 97 -4.40 -1.93 10.87
C VAL A 97 -4.19 -3.09 9.89
N ASN A 98 -3.00 -3.20 9.30
CA ASN A 98 -2.60 -4.38 8.54
C ASN A 98 -1.89 -5.37 9.44
N ILE A 99 -2.36 -6.62 9.43
CA ILE A 99 -1.82 -7.72 10.24
C ILE A 99 -1.42 -8.89 9.33
N PRO A 100 -0.14 -9.25 9.28
CA PRO A 100 0.28 -10.52 8.69
C PRO A 100 -0.17 -11.68 9.59
N LEU A 101 -1.01 -12.59 9.07
CA LEU A 101 -1.60 -13.68 9.87
C LEU A 101 -0.60 -14.75 10.34
N MET A 102 0.63 -14.69 9.86
CA MET A 102 1.75 -15.54 10.30
C MET A 102 2.58 -14.89 11.43
N TYR A 103 2.13 -13.78 11.98
CA TYR A 103 2.82 -13.11 13.09
C TYR A 103 2.85 -14.03 14.34
N PRO A 104 4.01 -14.17 15.01
CA PRO A 104 4.15 -15.14 16.10
C PRO A 104 3.26 -14.89 17.32
N ASP A 105 2.98 -13.60 17.61
CA ASP A 105 2.23 -13.15 18.80
C ASP A 105 0.84 -12.63 18.43
N MET A 106 0.13 -13.40 17.60
CA MET A 106 -1.14 -12.99 17.01
C MET A 106 -2.22 -12.68 18.06
N GLU A 107 -2.32 -13.50 19.12
CA GLU A 107 -3.38 -13.36 20.13
C GLU A 107 -3.29 -12.01 20.85
N ASN A 108 -2.10 -11.61 21.28
CA ASN A 108 -1.90 -10.30 21.91
C ASN A 108 -2.20 -9.12 20.94
N LEU A 109 -1.92 -9.28 19.66
CA LEU A 109 -2.27 -8.25 18.67
C LEU A 109 -3.79 -8.13 18.48
N LEU A 110 -4.52 -9.26 18.49
CA LEU A 110 -5.97 -9.28 18.38
C LEU A 110 -6.63 -8.61 19.58
N ASP A 111 -6.17 -8.91 20.80
CA ASP A 111 -6.66 -8.27 22.03
C ASP A 111 -6.49 -6.75 21.96
N ILE A 112 -5.32 -6.25 21.56
CA ILE A 112 -5.06 -4.82 21.42
C ILE A 112 -6.00 -4.17 20.40
N ILE A 113 -6.24 -4.83 19.27
CA ILE A 113 -7.14 -4.32 18.23
C ILE A 113 -8.54 -4.10 18.76
N VAL A 114 -9.06 -5.07 19.54
CA VAL A 114 -10.39 -4.98 20.14
C VAL A 114 -10.42 -3.95 21.27
N GLU A 115 -9.49 -4.02 22.21
CA GLU A 115 -9.39 -3.11 23.35
C GLU A 115 -9.26 -1.65 22.91
N GLU A 116 -8.44 -1.41 21.90
CA GLU A 116 -8.26 -0.06 21.34
C GLU A 116 -9.36 0.30 20.32
N GLY A 117 -10.37 -0.55 20.07
CA GLY A 117 -11.55 -0.24 19.26
C GLY A 117 -11.25 0.03 17.79
N VAL A 118 -10.26 -0.65 17.20
CA VAL A 118 -9.99 -0.62 15.77
C VAL A 118 -11.21 -1.15 15.01
N LYS A 119 -11.56 -0.53 13.88
CA LYS A 119 -12.77 -0.88 13.11
C LYS A 119 -12.47 -1.50 11.76
N ILE A 120 -11.25 -1.40 11.27
CA ILE A 120 -10.85 -1.89 9.96
C ILE A 120 -9.52 -2.62 10.08
N VAL A 121 -9.49 -3.87 9.61
CA VAL A 121 -8.29 -4.69 9.57
C VAL A 121 -8.04 -5.18 8.16
N PHE A 122 -6.80 -5.02 7.70
CA PHE A 122 -6.29 -5.66 6.50
C PHE A 122 -5.44 -6.84 6.93
N THR A 123 -5.73 -8.03 6.42
CA THR A 123 -4.98 -9.24 6.72
C THR A 123 -4.16 -9.69 5.52
N SER A 124 -2.98 -10.25 5.77
CA SER A 124 -2.06 -10.74 4.74
C SER A 124 -1.31 -11.97 5.22
N ALA A 125 -0.57 -12.63 4.34
CA ALA A 125 0.35 -13.75 4.67
C ALA A 125 -0.29 -14.83 5.54
N GLY A 126 -1.32 -15.50 5.02
CA GLY A 126 -1.99 -16.60 5.70
C GLY A 126 -3.41 -16.84 5.22
N SER A 127 -4.18 -17.66 5.95
CA SER A 127 -5.58 -17.93 5.62
C SER A 127 -6.52 -17.00 6.40
N PRO A 128 -7.38 -16.22 5.75
CA PRO A 128 -8.33 -15.35 6.44
C PRO A 128 -9.39 -16.14 7.21
N LYS A 129 -9.67 -17.39 6.83
CA LYS A 129 -10.72 -18.24 7.41
C LYS A 129 -10.66 -18.34 8.95
N LYS A 130 -9.43 -18.32 9.52
CA LYS A 130 -9.27 -18.47 10.97
C LYS A 130 -9.81 -17.29 11.78
N TYR A 131 -9.73 -16.08 11.23
CA TYR A 131 -9.94 -14.86 12.01
C TYR A 131 -11.08 -13.96 11.49
N THR A 132 -11.54 -14.14 10.25
CA THR A 132 -12.57 -13.25 9.66
C THR A 132 -13.84 -13.21 10.50
N GLN A 133 -14.39 -14.37 10.84
CA GLN A 133 -15.59 -14.44 11.66
C GLN A 133 -15.37 -13.79 13.04
N TRP A 134 -14.23 -14.05 13.66
CA TRP A 134 -13.87 -13.45 14.94
C TRP A 134 -13.83 -11.91 14.86
N PHE A 135 -13.25 -11.33 13.80
CA PHE A 135 -13.25 -9.89 13.60
C PHE A 135 -14.68 -9.35 13.45
N HIS A 136 -15.53 -10.02 12.69
CA HIS A 136 -16.93 -9.62 12.49
C HIS A 136 -17.72 -9.65 13.79
N GLU A 137 -17.51 -10.62 14.65
CA GLU A 137 -18.12 -10.72 15.98
C GLU A 137 -17.75 -9.53 16.88
N HIS A 138 -16.60 -8.87 16.61
CA HIS A 138 -16.16 -7.64 17.27
C HIS A 138 -16.50 -6.35 16.48
N GLY A 139 -17.31 -6.45 15.42
CA GLY A 139 -17.71 -5.31 14.60
C GLY A 139 -16.57 -4.67 13.81
N ILE A 140 -15.61 -5.48 13.34
CA ILE A 140 -14.40 -5.07 12.61
C ILE A 140 -14.53 -5.55 11.17
N LEU A 141 -14.37 -4.63 10.21
CA LEU A 141 -14.32 -4.92 8.78
C LEU A 141 -12.97 -5.55 8.41
N VAL A 142 -13.01 -6.55 7.51
CA VAL A 142 -11.83 -7.31 7.09
C VAL A 142 -11.61 -7.23 5.59
N ALA A 143 -10.47 -6.70 5.16
CA ALA A 143 -9.95 -6.91 3.81
C ALA A 143 -8.78 -7.89 3.84
N HIS A 144 -8.59 -8.69 2.78
CA HIS A 144 -7.47 -9.63 2.70
C HIS A 144 -6.67 -9.47 1.41
N VAL A 145 -5.33 -9.53 1.55
CA VAL A 145 -4.38 -9.41 0.43
C VAL A 145 -4.15 -10.76 -0.22
N VAL A 146 -4.27 -10.81 -1.54
CA VAL A 146 -4.11 -12.03 -2.35
C VAL A 146 -3.20 -11.80 -3.56
N SER A 147 -2.51 -12.85 -3.98
CA SER A 147 -1.66 -12.88 -5.18
C SER A 147 -2.28 -13.65 -6.36
N SER A 148 -3.46 -14.25 -6.20
CA SER A 148 -4.09 -15.03 -7.26
C SER A 148 -5.61 -15.12 -7.13
N SER A 149 -6.29 -15.42 -8.24
CA SER A 149 -7.74 -15.66 -8.27
C SER A 149 -8.18 -16.87 -7.42
N LYS A 150 -7.29 -17.85 -7.24
CA LYS A 150 -7.53 -18.99 -6.35
C LYS A 150 -7.62 -18.54 -4.88
N PHE A 151 -6.76 -17.64 -4.46
CA PHE A 151 -6.81 -17.10 -3.11
C PHE A 151 -8.00 -16.14 -2.93
N ALA A 152 -8.38 -15.38 -3.96
CA ALA A 152 -9.56 -14.53 -3.94
C ALA A 152 -10.84 -15.33 -3.64
N LYS A 153 -11.05 -16.50 -4.30
CA LYS A 153 -12.17 -17.39 -3.98
C LYS A 153 -12.18 -17.85 -2.54
N LYS A 154 -11.02 -18.23 -1.99
CA LYS A 154 -10.90 -18.63 -0.60
C LYS A 154 -11.22 -17.49 0.38
N CYS A 155 -10.92 -16.25 0.00
CA CYS A 155 -11.27 -15.07 0.79
C CYS A 155 -12.78 -14.84 0.79
N GLU A 156 -13.44 -14.97 -0.37
CA GLU A 156 -14.89 -14.89 -0.47
C GLU A 156 -15.60 -15.99 0.35
N GLU A 157 -15.09 -17.23 0.29
CA GLU A 157 -15.56 -18.35 1.12
C GLU A 157 -15.32 -18.10 2.63
N ALA A 158 -14.29 -17.36 2.99
CA ALA A 158 -14.01 -16.99 4.37
C ALA A 158 -14.83 -15.79 4.87
N GLY A 159 -15.59 -15.13 3.96
CA GLY A 159 -16.50 -14.04 4.28
C GLY A 159 -15.82 -12.69 4.50
N VAL A 160 -14.64 -12.42 3.91
CA VAL A 160 -14.02 -11.09 4.02
C VAL A 160 -14.88 -10.02 3.31
N ASP A 161 -14.77 -8.76 3.74
CA ASP A 161 -15.57 -7.65 3.22
C ASP A 161 -15.00 -7.06 1.91
N ALA A 162 -13.68 -7.17 1.71
CA ALA A 162 -12.99 -6.72 0.50
C ALA A 162 -11.73 -7.55 0.22
N ILE A 163 -11.27 -7.50 -1.03
CA ILE A 163 -10.06 -8.17 -1.48
C ILE A 163 -9.06 -7.13 -2.00
N VAL A 164 -7.79 -7.27 -1.61
CA VAL A 164 -6.67 -6.57 -2.22
C VAL A 164 -5.92 -7.56 -3.11
N ALA A 165 -5.94 -7.35 -4.43
CA ALA A 165 -5.15 -8.16 -5.36
C ALA A 165 -3.83 -7.44 -5.63
N GLU A 166 -2.74 -8.07 -5.18
CA GLU A 166 -1.39 -7.49 -5.23
C GLU A 166 -0.54 -8.16 -6.29
N GLY A 167 -0.17 -7.39 -7.32
CA GLY A 167 0.73 -7.80 -8.38
C GLY A 167 2.19 -7.82 -7.93
N PHE A 168 3.02 -8.60 -8.65
CA PHE A 168 4.41 -8.85 -8.29
C PHE A 168 5.34 -7.63 -8.47
N GLU A 169 4.84 -6.51 -8.97
CA GLU A 169 5.53 -5.22 -9.00
C GLU A 169 5.67 -4.59 -7.60
N ALA A 170 4.92 -5.10 -6.61
CA ALA A 170 4.99 -4.65 -5.22
C ALA A 170 6.37 -4.90 -4.61
N GLY A 171 6.78 -4.04 -3.66
CA GLY A 171 7.98 -4.23 -2.85
C GLY A 171 7.76 -5.24 -1.73
N GLY A 172 8.84 -5.83 -1.23
CA GLY A 172 8.80 -6.83 -0.17
C GLY A 172 8.22 -8.17 -0.62
N HIS A 173 7.54 -8.87 0.28
CA HIS A 173 7.02 -10.21 0.04
C HIS A 173 5.98 -10.25 -1.06
N ASN A 174 6.15 -11.19 -1.99
CA ASN A 174 5.33 -11.35 -3.18
C ASN A 174 4.71 -12.76 -3.27
N GLY A 175 3.66 -12.88 -4.08
CA GLY A 175 3.11 -14.18 -4.48
C GLY A 175 4.10 -14.98 -5.33
N ARG A 176 4.02 -16.30 -5.25
CA ARG A 176 4.88 -17.22 -6.02
C ARG A 176 4.52 -17.27 -7.50
N GLU A 177 3.32 -16.80 -7.86
CA GLU A 177 2.77 -16.81 -9.22
C GLU A 177 3.41 -15.76 -10.12
N GLU A 178 4.09 -14.75 -9.57
CA GLU A 178 4.72 -13.64 -10.29
C GLU A 178 3.75 -12.97 -11.29
N SER A 179 2.46 -12.88 -10.91
CA SER A 179 1.45 -12.25 -11.75
C SER A 179 1.55 -10.74 -11.68
N THR A 180 1.66 -10.07 -12.83
CA THR A 180 1.62 -8.60 -12.89
C THR A 180 0.23 -8.08 -12.52
N THR A 181 0.17 -6.85 -12.03
CA THR A 181 -1.10 -6.17 -11.71
C THR A 181 -2.06 -6.18 -12.91
N MET A 182 -1.53 -5.89 -14.11
CA MET A 182 -2.30 -5.89 -15.36
C MET A 182 -2.97 -7.24 -15.65
N THR A 183 -2.32 -8.34 -15.30
CA THR A 183 -2.85 -9.71 -15.52
C THR A 183 -3.72 -10.18 -14.36
N LEU A 184 -3.32 -9.85 -13.12
CA LEU A 184 -3.96 -10.34 -11.90
C LEU A 184 -5.36 -9.75 -11.69
N ILE A 185 -5.51 -8.43 -11.86
CA ILE A 185 -6.76 -7.74 -11.53
C ILE A 185 -7.96 -8.32 -12.30
N PRO A 186 -7.93 -8.48 -13.66
CA PRO A 186 -9.07 -9.05 -14.38
C PRO A 186 -9.31 -10.52 -14.03
N GLN A 187 -8.29 -11.29 -13.66
CA GLN A 187 -8.46 -12.68 -13.22
C GLN A 187 -9.18 -12.75 -11.86
N VAL A 188 -8.77 -11.89 -10.92
CA VAL A 188 -9.42 -11.81 -9.60
C VAL A 188 -10.85 -11.28 -9.74
N ARG A 189 -11.07 -10.25 -10.56
CA ARG A 189 -12.42 -9.71 -10.81
C ARG A 189 -13.39 -10.78 -11.34
N LYS A 190 -12.94 -11.66 -12.21
CA LYS A 190 -13.75 -12.79 -12.70
C LYS A 190 -14.03 -13.86 -11.63
N ALA A 191 -13.20 -13.93 -10.60
CA ALA A 191 -13.24 -14.97 -9.58
C ALA A 191 -14.10 -14.60 -8.36
N THR A 192 -14.42 -13.32 -8.15
CA THR A 192 -15.14 -12.82 -6.96
C THR A 192 -16.04 -11.65 -7.31
N THR A 193 -17.11 -11.46 -6.53
CA THR A 193 -17.99 -10.28 -6.61
C THR A 193 -17.71 -9.24 -5.52
N LEU A 194 -16.81 -9.53 -4.58
CA LEU A 194 -16.45 -8.61 -3.49
C LEU A 194 -15.84 -7.30 -4.00
N PRO A 195 -15.91 -6.22 -3.22
CA PRO A 195 -15.14 -5.01 -3.47
C PRO A 195 -13.66 -5.34 -3.69
N LEU A 196 -13.07 -4.84 -4.80
CA LEU A 196 -11.72 -5.19 -5.24
C LEU A 196 -10.80 -3.97 -5.24
N ILE A 197 -9.70 -4.08 -4.55
CA ILE A 197 -8.62 -3.10 -4.49
C ILE A 197 -7.42 -3.66 -5.27
N ALA A 198 -6.85 -2.89 -6.18
CA ALA A 198 -5.63 -3.25 -6.88
C ALA A 198 -4.40 -2.73 -6.14
N ALA A 199 -3.35 -3.55 -6.03
CA ALA A 199 -2.05 -3.19 -5.47
C ALA A 199 -0.91 -3.69 -6.36
N GLY A 200 0.27 -3.07 -6.22
CA GLY A 200 1.45 -3.37 -7.04
C GLY A 200 1.60 -2.43 -8.24
N GLY A 201 2.73 -1.73 -8.33
CA GLY A 201 3.06 -0.84 -9.45
C GLY A 201 2.23 0.44 -9.57
N ILE A 202 1.45 0.81 -8.56
CA ILE A 202 0.54 1.96 -8.62
C ILE A 202 1.11 3.14 -7.81
N ALA A 203 1.40 4.27 -8.51
CA ALA A 203 1.90 5.50 -7.91
C ALA A 203 1.41 6.76 -8.63
N SER A 204 0.49 6.63 -9.59
CA SER A 204 -0.02 7.73 -10.42
C SER A 204 -1.52 7.60 -10.67
N GLY A 205 -2.15 8.69 -11.08
CA GLY A 205 -3.54 8.70 -11.50
C GLY A 205 -3.79 7.86 -12.74
N GLN A 206 -2.82 7.79 -13.68
CA GLN A 206 -2.89 6.93 -14.86
C GLN A 206 -2.96 5.45 -14.47
N ALA A 207 -2.10 5.02 -13.53
CA ALA A 207 -2.10 3.65 -13.05
C ALA A 207 -3.41 3.32 -12.29
N MET A 208 -3.96 4.27 -11.53
CA MET A 208 -5.26 4.12 -10.87
C MET A 208 -6.39 3.93 -11.88
N VAL A 209 -6.46 4.75 -12.96
CA VAL A 209 -7.45 4.59 -14.03
C VAL A 209 -7.30 3.24 -14.72
N ALA A 210 -6.07 2.81 -15.03
CA ALA A 210 -5.81 1.51 -15.63
C ALA A 210 -6.29 0.35 -14.74
N ALA A 211 -5.99 0.39 -13.45
CA ALA A 211 -6.46 -0.62 -12.48
C ALA A 211 -8.00 -0.67 -12.40
N MET A 212 -8.66 0.48 -12.40
CA MET A 212 -10.13 0.56 -12.41
C MET A 212 -10.72 0.03 -13.73
N ALA A 213 -10.11 0.33 -14.86
CA ALA A 213 -10.51 -0.21 -16.16
C ALA A 213 -10.40 -1.75 -16.22
N LEU A 214 -9.49 -2.34 -15.46
CA LEU A 214 -9.31 -3.79 -15.32
C LEU A 214 -10.32 -4.43 -14.35
N GLY A 215 -11.12 -3.64 -13.63
CA GLY A 215 -12.19 -4.09 -12.75
C GLY A 215 -11.94 -3.91 -11.25
N ALA A 216 -10.88 -3.20 -10.85
CA ALA A 216 -10.70 -2.74 -9.47
C ALA A 216 -11.65 -1.56 -9.16
N GLU A 217 -11.98 -1.38 -7.90
CA GLU A 217 -12.84 -0.29 -7.42
C GLU A 217 -12.06 0.69 -6.52
N GLY A 218 -10.84 0.36 -6.20
CA GLY A 218 -9.89 1.20 -5.49
C GLY A 218 -8.47 0.71 -5.70
N VAL A 219 -7.51 1.44 -5.16
CA VAL A 219 -6.08 1.11 -5.24
C VAL A 219 -5.43 1.13 -3.87
N GLN A 220 -4.49 0.21 -3.64
CA GLN A 220 -3.59 0.26 -2.50
C GLN A 220 -2.20 0.68 -2.98
N ILE A 221 -1.65 1.70 -2.35
CA ILE A 221 -0.39 2.33 -2.72
C ILE A 221 0.63 2.08 -1.61
N GLY A 222 1.73 1.39 -1.95
CA GLY A 222 2.85 1.15 -1.04
C GLY A 222 3.99 2.13 -1.30
N THR A 223 4.74 1.89 -2.35
CA THR A 223 6.01 2.57 -2.66
C THR A 223 5.93 4.10 -2.61
N ALA A 224 4.91 4.71 -3.26
CA ALA A 224 4.79 6.16 -3.25
C ALA A 224 4.58 6.72 -1.84
N PHE A 225 3.82 6.04 -0.98
CA PHE A 225 3.64 6.46 0.41
C PHE A 225 4.85 6.12 1.30
N ALA A 226 5.57 5.03 1.04
CA ALA A 226 6.82 4.73 1.73
C ALA A 226 7.87 5.84 1.54
N LEU A 227 7.83 6.53 0.41
CA LEU A 227 8.75 7.61 0.05
C LEU A 227 8.23 9.02 0.42
N THR A 228 7.17 9.14 1.22
CA THR A 228 6.69 10.44 1.71
C THR A 228 7.41 10.87 3.00
N LYS A 229 7.25 12.16 3.34
CA LYS A 229 7.79 12.76 4.57
C LYS A 229 7.25 12.09 5.83
N GLU A 230 6.00 11.65 5.81
CA GLU A 230 5.29 11.06 6.96
C GLU A 230 5.60 9.58 7.18
N SER A 231 6.21 8.91 6.22
CA SER A 231 6.69 7.53 6.37
C SER A 231 7.76 7.43 7.45
N SER A 232 7.70 6.35 8.25
CA SER A 232 8.67 6.06 9.31
C SER A 232 10.01 5.54 8.79
N ALA A 233 10.14 5.28 7.49
CA ALA A 233 11.39 4.84 6.88
C ALA A 233 12.49 5.90 7.04
N ALA A 234 13.74 5.45 7.21
CA ALA A 234 14.90 6.32 7.30
C ALA A 234 15.07 7.18 6.04
N GLU A 235 15.61 8.38 6.19
CA GLU A 235 15.85 9.26 5.05
C GLU A 235 16.81 8.63 4.03
N ALA A 236 17.85 7.93 4.50
CA ALA A 236 18.77 7.19 3.64
C ALA A 236 18.07 6.16 2.76
N PHE A 237 17.09 5.41 3.31
CA PHE A 237 16.23 4.51 2.53
C PHE A 237 15.46 5.26 1.44
N LYS A 238 14.80 6.37 1.79
CA LYS A 238 14.01 7.16 0.83
C LYS A 238 14.88 7.71 -0.29
N LEU A 239 16.05 8.27 0.06
CA LEU A 239 17.01 8.80 -0.93
C LEU A 239 17.55 7.70 -1.86
N ALA A 240 17.89 6.53 -1.34
CA ALA A 240 18.31 5.39 -2.16
C ALA A 240 17.20 4.97 -3.14
N CYS A 241 15.95 4.92 -2.67
CA CYS A 241 14.81 4.51 -3.50
C CYS A 241 14.44 5.52 -4.59
N ILE A 242 14.49 6.84 -4.34
CA ILE A 242 14.21 7.85 -5.38
C ILE A 242 15.36 8.00 -6.38
N SER A 243 16.54 7.45 -6.08
CA SER A 243 17.67 7.38 -7.00
C SER A 243 17.66 6.12 -7.88
N ALA A 244 16.68 5.23 -7.68
CA ALA A 244 16.57 3.98 -8.43
C ALA A 244 16.20 4.21 -9.89
N ASN A 245 16.82 3.45 -10.77
CA ASN A 245 16.49 3.40 -12.19
C ASN A 245 15.61 2.17 -12.52
N GLU A 246 15.15 2.09 -13.78
CA GLU A 246 14.47 0.91 -14.27
C GLU A 246 15.37 -0.33 -14.12
N GLY A 247 14.80 -1.41 -13.58
CA GLY A 247 15.53 -2.66 -13.34
C GLY A 247 16.35 -2.71 -12.05
N ASP A 248 16.42 -1.64 -11.26
CA ASP A 248 17.16 -1.67 -9.99
C ASP A 248 16.43 -2.43 -8.88
N THR A 249 15.13 -2.73 -9.02
CA THR A 249 14.42 -3.62 -8.10
C THR A 249 14.22 -5.00 -8.73
N MET A 250 14.57 -6.04 -7.98
CA MET A 250 14.49 -7.43 -8.46
C MET A 250 13.82 -8.34 -7.42
N LEU A 251 13.16 -9.39 -7.93
CA LEU A 251 12.62 -10.44 -7.09
C LEU A 251 13.72 -11.50 -6.81
N CYS A 252 13.91 -11.80 -5.54
CA CYS A 252 14.87 -12.81 -5.05
C CYS A 252 14.25 -13.63 -3.90
N LEU A 253 15.02 -14.46 -3.24
CA LEU A 253 14.63 -15.27 -2.07
C LEU A 253 13.48 -16.25 -2.34
N LYS A 254 13.33 -16.72 -3.58
CA LYS A 254 12.22 -17.60 -4.00
C LYS A 254 12.14 -18.93 -3.24
N LYS A 255 13.26 -19.41 -2.71
CA LYS A 255 13.31 -20.63 -1.88
C LYS A 255 12.75 -20.41 -0.48
N ILE A 256 12.76 -19.17 0.03
CA ILE A 256 12.21 -18.82 1.33
C ILE A 256 10.81 -18.24 1.13
N ALA A 257 10.75 -16.98 0.72
CA ALA A 257 9.56 -16.24 0.33
C ALA A 257 9.98 -15.22 -0.74
N PRO A 258 9.39 -15.25 -1.95
CA PRO A 258 9.75 -14.29 -2.97
C PRO A 258 9.66 -12.87 -2.44
N SER A 259 10.72 -12.09 -2.54
CA SER A 259 10.77 -10.71 -2.03
C SER A 259 11.41 -9.79 -3.07
N ARG A 260 10.77 -8.63 -3.32
CA ARG A 260 11.32 -7.61 -4.21
C ARG A 260 12.14 -6.62 -3.41
N LEU A 261 13.41 -6.53 -3.76
CA LEU A 261 14.40 -5.67 -3.11
C LEU A 261 15.03 -4.72 -4.13
N LEU A 262 15.43 -3.53 -3.68
CA LEU A 262 16.37 -2.68 -4.39
C LEU A 262 17.76 -3.34 -4.36
N ARG A 263 18.47 -3.29 -5.48
CA ARG A 263 19.84 -3.81 -5.59
C ARG A 263 20.80 -3.01 -4.69
N ASN A 264 21.49 -3.75 -3.83
CA ASN A 264 22.56 -3.25 -2.96
C ASN A 264 23.59 -4.38 -2.72
N GLN A 265 24.51 -4.20 -1.80
CA GLN A 265 25.50 -5.24 -1.48
C GLN A 265 24.86 -6.53 -0.94
N LEU A 266 23.85 -6.41 -0.08
CA LEU A 266 23.11 -7.58 0.42
C LEU A 266 22.42 -8.33 -0.73
N PHE A 267 21.70 -7.61 -1.60
CA PHE A 267 21.05 -8.20 -2.77
C PHE A 267 22.05 -8.96 -3.64
N ASN A 268 23.24 -8.39 -3.91
CA ASN A 268 24.26 -9.04 -4.74
C ASN A 268 24.74 -10.35 -4.10
N ARG A 269 24.96 -10.38 -2.77
CA ARG A 269 25.31 -11.61 -2.05
C ARG A 269 24.19 -12.66 -2.11
N ILE A 270 22.93 -12.24 -2.00
CA ILE A 270 21.76 -13.12 -2.14
C ILE A 270 21.73 -13.73 -3.55
N ALA A 271 21.85 -12.89 -4.57
CA ALA A 271 21.81 -13.33 -5.97
C ALA A 271 22.95 -14.31 -6.31
N GLU A 272 24.17 -14.05 -5.82
CA GLU A 272 25.31 -14.95 -5.96
C GLU A 272 25.06 -16.29 -5.24
N ALA A 273 24.55 -16.26 -4.01
CA ALA A 273 24.23 -17.47 -3.26
C ALA A 273 23.14 -18.30 -3.96
N GLU A 274 22.09 -17.66 -4.48
CA GLU A 274 21.02 -18.32 -5.24
C GLU A 274 21.57 -18.95 -6.55
N ALA A 275 22.44 -18.26 -7.27
CA ALA A 275 23.10 -18.75 -8.49
C ALA A 275 23.98 -19.98 -8.21
N ASN A 276 24.62 -20.02 -7.03
CA ASN A 276 25.43 -21.14 -6.56
C ASN A 276 24.60 -22.26 -5.91
N GLY A 277 23.28 -22.17 -5.95
CA GLY A 277 22.38 -23.23 -5.49
C GLY A 277 22.09 -23.24 -3.99
N ALA A 278 22.40 -22.17 -3.25
CA ALA A 278 22.18 -22.08 -1.80
C ALA A 278 20.81 -22.59 -1.37
N SER A 279 20.77 -23.28 -0.24
CA SER A 279 19.55 -23.77 0.41
C SER A 279 18.77 -22.64 1.06
N ALA A 280 17.53 -22.90 1.45
CA ALA A 280 16.71 -21.93 2.19
C ALA A 280 17.37 -21.52 3.53
N ASP A 281 18.05 -22.45 4.21
CA ASP A 281 18.70 -22.15 5.49
C ASP A 281 19.96 -21.31 5.35
N GLU A 282 20.76 -21.55 4.28
CA GLU A 282 21.89 -20.70 3.95
C GLU A 282 21.46 -19.27 3.58
N LEU A 283 20.36 -19.12 2.83
CA LEU A 283 19.79 -17.82 2.51
C LEU A 283 19.25 -17.10 3.78
N ARG A 284 18.61 -17.82 4.71
CA ARG A 284 18.19 -17.25 6.00
C ARG A 284 19.38 -16.79 6.84
N ALA A 285 20.45 -17.59 6.87
CA ALA A 285 21.68 -17.22 7.57
C ALA A 285 22.33 -15.97 6.96
N LEU A 286 22.30 -15.85 5.63
CA LEU A 286 22.81 -14.66 4.90
C LEU A 286 22.02 -13.40 5.22
N LEU A 287 20.69 -13.48 5.29
CA LEU A 287 19.84 -12.37 5.68
C LEU A 287 20.10 -11.93 7.13
N GLY A 288 20.28 -12.89 8.00
CA GLY A 288 20.40 -12.64 9.44
C GLY A 288 19.09 -12.13 10.05
N GLU A 289 19.15 -11.79 11.33
CA GLU A 289 17.99 -11.24 12.03
C GLU A 289 17.78 -9.75 11.69
N LYS A 290 16.49 -9.35 11.61
CA LYS A 290 16.07 -7.94 11.48
C LYS A 290 16.63 -7.20 10.25
N SER A 291 16.94 -7.93 9.19
CA SER A 291 17.52 -7.37 7.97
C SER A 291 16.66 -6.25 7.37
N THR A 292 15.35 -6.43 7.33
CA THR A 292 14.37 -5.41 6.88
C THR A 292 14.39 -4.17 7.76
N LYS A 293 14.51 -4.34 9.10
CA LYS A 293 14.64 -3.21 10.04
C LYS A 293 15.90 -2.40 9.75
N ARG A 294 17.03 -3.08 9.54
CA ARG A 294 18.31 -2.42 9.24
C ARG A 294 18.21 -1.58 7.96
N GLY A 295 17.63 -2.15 6.90
CA GLY A 295 17.52 -1.45 5.63
C GLY A 295 16.55 -0.28 5.67
N ILE A 296 15.31 -0.52 6.10
CA ILE A 296 14.23 0.46 5.97
C ILE A 296 14.25 1.48 7.12
N PHE A 297 14.37 1.01 8.36
CA PHE A 297 14.19 1.87 9.54
C PHE A 297 15.51 2.46 10.06
N GLU A 298 16.58 1.68 10.03
CA GLU A 298 17.91 2.12 10.51
C GLU A 298 18.75 2.76 9.39
N GLY A 299 18.36 2.56 8.12
CA GLY A 299 18.97 3.21 6.96
C GLY A 299 20.31 2.60 6.52
N ASP A 300 20.59 1.33 6.87
CA ASP A 300 21.73 0.59 6.30
C ASP A 300 21.38 0.16 4.86
N ILE A 301 21.61 1.07 3.93
CA ILE A 301 21.29 0.90 2.52
C ILE A 301 22.19 -0.12 1.81
N GLU A 302 23.31 -0.51 2.41
CA GLU A 302 24.25 -1.48 1.81
C GLU A 302 23.96 -2.91 2.24
N ASN A 303 23.70 -3.13 3.55
CA ASN A 303 23.60 -4.48 4.13
C ASN A 303 22.21 -4.84 4.68
N GLY A 304 21.26 -3.91 4.64
CA GLY A 304 19.86 -4.16 4.98
C GLY A 304 19.02 -4.54 3.75
N GLU A 305 17.88 -5.17 3.97
CA GLU A 305 16.86 -5.37 2.94
C GLU A 305 16.16 -4.05 2.63
N ILE A 306 16.22 -3.62 1.39
CA ILE A 306 15.57 -2.42 0.89
C ILE A 306 14.32 -2.86 0.11
N GLU A 307 13.25 -3.16 0.85
CA GLU A 307 11.97 -3.59 0.26
C GLU A 307 11.25 -2.40 -0.37
N ILE A 308 11.23 -2.37 -1.70
CA ILE A 308 10.55 -1.33 -2.48
C ILE A 308 10.05 -1.87 -3.81
N GLY A 309 8.93 -1.35 -4.32
CA GLY A 309 8.31 -1.80 -5.57
C GLY A 309 9.01 -1.26 -6.82
N GLN A 310 8.73 -1.88 -7.96
CA GLN A 310 9.29 -1.50 -9.26
C GLN A 310 9.03 -0.05 -9.62
N ILE A 311 7.90 0.50 -9.17
CA ILE A 311 7.50 1.88 -9.46
C ILE A 311 8.40 2.94 -8.80
N ALA A 312 9.35 2.54 -7.94
CA ALA A 312 10.29 3.46 -7.30
C ALA A 312 11.05 4.30 -8.34
N SER A 313 11.46 3.69 -9.46
CA SER A 313 12.16 4.39 -10.56
C SER A 313 11.37 5.54 -11.21
N SER A 314 10.07 5.63 -10.95
CA SER A 314 9.21 6.72 -11.45
C SER A 314 8.96 7.81 -10.41
N ILE A 315 9.57 7.71 -9.21
CA ILE A 315 9.38 8.66 -8.11
C ILE A 315 10.69 9.41 -7.89
N SER A 316 10.68 10.71 -8.08
CA SER A 316 11.89 11.55 -8.06
C SER A 316 11.97 12.51 -6.87
N SER A 317 10.96 12.52 -5.99
CA SER A 317 10.89 13.45 -4.85
C SER A 317 10.28 12.80 -3.60
N ILE A 318 10.68 13.31 -2.43
CA ILE A 318 10.10 12.95 -1.13
C ILE A 318 9.07 14.04 -0.79
N ASP A 319 7.85 13.85 -1.27
CA ASP A 319 6.73 14.78 -1.07
C ASP A 319 6.00 14.52 0.25
N SER A 320 5.08 15.40 0.62
CA SER A 320 4.08 15.08 1.65
C SER A 320 3.02 14.12 1.10
N VAL A 321 2.34 13.39 2.00
CA VAL A 321 1.17 12.57 1.61
C VAL A 321 0.12 13.42 0.91
N ALA A 322 -0.14 14.63 1.40
CA ALA A 322 -1.13 15.53 0.83
C ALA A 322 -0.79 15.92 -0.62
N ASP A 323 0.49 16.24 -0.90
CA ASP A 323 0.95 16.57 -2.26
C ASP A 323 0.87 15.33 -3.18
N CYS A 324 1.30 14.17 -2.68
CA CYS A 324 1.22 12.90 -3.40
C CYS A 324 -0.23 12.56 -3.78
N MET A 325 -1.17 12.62 -2.83
CA MET A 325 -2.59 12.36 -3.05
C MET A 325 -3.20 13.36 -4.05
N SER A 326 -2.90 14.65 -3.89
CA SER A 326 -3.37 15.71 -4.80
C SER A 326 -2.86 15.50 -6.22
N ARG A 327 -1.60 15.12 -6.39
CA ARG A 327 -1.01 14.78 -7.69
C ARG A 327 -1.73 13.59 -8.32
N ILE A 328 -1.90 12.49 -7.59
CA ILE A 328 -2.57 11.28 -8.10
C ILE A 328 -4.00 11.61 -8.55
N MET A 329 -4.77 12.38 -7.78
CA MET A 329 -6.14 12.72 -8.15
C MET A 329 -6.23 13.65 -9.34
N ARG A 330 -5.30 14.60 -9.48
CA ARG A 330 -5.20 15.44 -10.69
C ARG A 330 -4.90 14.59 -11.92
N GLU A 331 -3.88 13.76 -11.87
CA GLU A 331 -3.50 12.83 -12.95
C GLU A 331 -4.64 11.85 -13.31
N TYR A 332 -5.40 11.39 -12.31
CA TYR A 332 -6.60 10.57 -12.51
C TYR A 332 -7.62 11.31 -13.38
N GLN A 333 -7.97 12.54 -13.01
CA GLN A 333 -8.93 13.33 -13.76
C GLN A 333 -8.45 13.64 -15.19
N GLU A 334 -7.21 14.09 -15.34
CA GLU A 334 -6.59 14.35 -16.64
C GLU A 334 -6.63 13.13 -17.56
N THR A 335 -6.41 11.95 -16.97
CA THR A 335 -6.45 10.68 -17.71
C THR A 335 -7.86 10.31 -18.14
N ILE A 336 -8.86 10.47 -17.28
CA ILE A 336 -10.27 10.24 -17.61
C ILE A 336 -10.71 11.19 -18.74
N ASP A 337 -10.35 12.46 -18.66
CA ASP A 337 -10.73 13.44 -19.66
C ASP A 337 -10.06 13.15 -21.02
N ARG A 338 -8.80 12.73 -21.01
CA ARG A 338 -8.10 12.27 -22.22
C ARG A 338 -8.77 11.05 -22.86
N ILE A 339 -9.18 10.06 -22.07
CA ILE A 339 -9.82 8.83 -22.58
C ILE A 339 -11.20 9.13 -23.18
N LYS A 340 -11.96 10.08 -22.62
CA LYS A 340 -13.25 10.50 -23.17
C LYS A 340 -13.15 11.16 -24.54
N MET A 341 -11.97 11.66 -24.92
CA MET A 341 -11.72 12.28 -26.23
C MET A 341 -11.27 11.28 -27.30
N LEU A 342 -10.97 10.02 -26.96
CA LEU A 342 -10.67 8.92 -27.88
C LEU A 342 -11.94 8.24 -28.37
#